data_4e01167b592cf890613bd418b675b7d7
#
_entry.id   4e01167b592cf890613bd418b675b7d7
#
_cell.length_a   1.000
_cell.length_b   1.000
_cell.length_c   1.000
_cell.angle_alpha   90.00
_cell.angle_beta   90.00
_cell.angle_gamma   90.00
#
_symmetry.space_group_name_H-M   'P 1'
#
loop_
_entity.id
_entity.type
_entity.pdbx_description
1 polymer ?
#
loop_
_entity_poly.entity_id
_entity_poly.type
_entity_poly.pdbx_seq_one_letter_code
_entity_poly.pdbx_strand_id
1 'polypeptide(L)'
;MNELIKWLEDNKITYNQIDNEVIELPDFGKMFFEDTENMKSIFRTNKDDELIFNSMEDPEVLMAEGINYIVFKFGDNWYYYDLHKDFKLNILKYVGKRTPSNHKFEYVNLGVHTPFELLNGSFMPTYWVKKAKYLGHPGIGICDKNTMAACYNLQKECEAAGLKYVFGYSLVFSDDEHTVGAKVYVQSQKGLRNLLRIQKAIMVDSTDKIIPLEELLNRGEGNVIVLDKYSSFWITENQDIVKDLQGAFDCVFWQVDLSEYKAERIDIKVLEAAKHYFDNIYGKMDVYPVLLTDAYYLDEDDAKNKIILNKVAEGAAHEQSNQQYFKDVDEQYQLFVDTFDADKWDIDSLFQECCDNSMDILEHANARFENNRNFMPKYDMTPEEQAKYGTSHNMFIQLLEEGLQRLVPPEQHDKYRKQMEYERYIIESTNNVDYLLVQYDTCNWARRNNILVGCGRGSAAGCLLLYLLGITLIDPMRYDLIFERFLLPERAGLYPAKTTIIGEDLESKEYIEVELDCGKVIKIDKDAQLIIKREGEEEPRIIYADELEANDDILFDNKDLIFTINEI
;
A
#
# COMPACT_ATOMS: atom_id res chain seq x y z
N MET A 1 19.49 -20.44 -23.49
CA MET A 1 20.36 -20.35 -22.31
C MET A 1 21.49 -19.32 -22.44
N ASN A 2 22.40 -19.37 -23.42
CA ASN A 2 23.53 -18.41 -23.52
C ASN A 2 23.12 -16.93 -23.56
N GLU A 3 22.01 -16.61 -24.22
CA GLU A 3 21.49 -15.24 -24.24
C GLU A 3 20.91 -14.81 -22.89
N LEU A 4 20.29 -15.74 -22.17
CA LEU A 4 19.80 -15.47 -20.82
C LEU A 4 20.96 -15.22 -19.85
N ILE A 5 21.99 -16.05 -19.92
CA ILE A 5 23.21 -15.88 -19.11
C ILE A 5 23.85 -14.52 -19.38
N LYS A 6 24.04 -14.18 -20.66
CA LYS A 6 24.58 -12.87 -21.04
C LYS A 6 23.72 -11.72 -20.51
N TRP A 7 22.40 -11.84 -20.62
CA TRP A 7 21.49 -10.82 -20.09
C TRP A 7 21.61 -10.68 -18.56
N LEU A 8 21.73 -11.80 -17.82
CA LEU A 8 21.96 -11.79 -16.37
C LEU A 8 23.27 -11.11 -16.01
N GLU A 9 24.35 -11.40 -16.74
CA GLU A 9 25.67 -10.76 -16.57
C GLU A 9 25.64 -9.27 -16.88
N ASP A 10 25.02 -8.88 -17.99
CA ASP A 10 24.87 -7.47 -18.40
C ASP A 10 24.06 -6.69 -17.35
N ASN A 11 23.08 -7.34 -16.70
CA ASN A 11 22.28 -6.73 -15.62
C ASN A 11 22.89 -6.96 -14.22
N LYS A 12 24.07 -7.53 -14.12
CA LYS A 12 24.81 -7.81 -12.87
C LYS A 12 24.00 -8.66 -11.87
N ILE A 13 23.21 -9.63 -12.35
CA ILE A 13 22.40 -10.53 -11.53
C ILE A 13 23.24 -11.74 -11.14
N THR A 14 23.27 -12.06 -9.84
CA THR A 14 23.92 -13.27 -9.35
C THR A 14 23.07 -14.49 -9.70
N TYR A 15 23.71 -15.51 -10.29
CA TYR A 15 23.06 -16.76 -10.67
C TYR A 15 23.99 -17.96 -10.46
N ASN A 16 23.40 -19.15 -10.31
CA ASN A 16 24.08 -20.44 -10.35
C ASN A 16 23.52 -21.23 -11.54
N GLN A 17 24.37 -21.60 -12.49
CA GLN A 17 23.95 -22.51 -13.55
C GLN A 17 23.99 -23.94 -13.02
N ILE A 18 22.82 -24.62 -12.98
CA ILE A 18 22.70 -25.99 -12.51
C ILE A 18 22.99 -26.98 -13.63
N ASP A 19 22.40 -26.73 -14.81
CA ASP A 19 22.63 -27.51 -16.04
C ASP A 19 22.41 -26.62 -17.29
N ASN A 20 22.18 -27.27 -18.45
CA ASN A 20 21.99 -26.54 -19.71
C ASN A 20 20.64 -25.84 -19.87
N GLU A 21 19.66 -26.17 -19.04
CA GLU A 21 18.28 -25.69 -19.11
C GLU A 21 17.81 -25.06 -17.79
N VAL A 22 18.55 -25.25 -16.69
CA VAL A 22 18.17 -24.77 -15.36
C VAL A 22 19.21 -23.83 -14.78
N ILE A 23 18.73 -22.66 -14.33
CA ILE A 23 19.51 -21.72 -13.52
C ILE A 23 18.80 -21.48 -12.18
N GLU A 24 19.56 -21.13 -11.17
CA GLU A 24 19.04 -20.71 -9.87
C GLU A 24 19.47 -19.29 -9.59
N LEU A 25 18.51 -18.46 -9.23
CA LEU A 25 18.76 -17.11 -8.69
C LEU A 25 18.67 -17.18 -7.16
N PRO A 26 19.77 -16.91 -6.41
CA PRO A 26 19.74 -16.88 -4.96
C PRO A 26 18.62 -15.98 -4.42
N ASP A 27 17.93 -16.42 -3.36
CA ASP A 27 16.79 -15.73 -2.74
C ASP A 27 15.54 -15.58 -3.63
N PHE A 28 15.56 -16.16 -4.83
CA PHE A 28 14.40 -16.12 -5.73
C PHE A 28 13.91 -17.53 -6.09
N GLY A 29 14.77 -18.39 -6.64
CA GLY A 29 14.44 -19.78 -6.93
C GLY A 29 15.01 -20.29 -8.25
N LYS A 30 14.64 -21.54 -8.58
CA LYS A 30 15.09 -22.22 -9.79
C LYS A 30 14.19 -21.90 -10.98
N MET A 31 14.83 -21.65 -12.12
CA MET A 31 14.19 -21.30 -13.38
C MET A 31 14.57 -22.28 -14.46
N PHE A 32 13.59 -22.84 -15.13
CA PHE A 32 13.76 -23.65 -16.34
C PHE A 32 13.73 -22.76 -17.57
N PHE A 33 14.73 -22.87 -18.43
CA PHE A 33 14.81 -22.09 -19.67
C PHE A 33 14.03 -22.75 -20.78
N GLU A 34 12.99 -22.07 -21.27
CA GLU A 34 12.20 -22.50 -22.41
C GLU A 34 12.67 -21.80 -23.70
N ASP A 35 13.06 -22.57 -24.71
CA ASP A 35 13.42 -22.05 -26.02
C ASP A 35 12.17 -21.81 -26.86
N THR A 36 11.85 -20.54 -27.08
CA THR A 36 10.63 -20.13 -27.79
C THR A 36 10.79 -19.92 -29.29
N GLU A 37 12.01 -20.08 -29.84
CA GLU A 37 12.25 -19.86 -31.28
C GLU A 37 11.46 -20.83 -32.17
N ASN A 38 11.16 -22.02 -31.68
CA ASN A 38 10.45 -23.08 -32.40
C ASN A 38 8.97 -23.21 -32.03
N MET A 39 8.41 -22.38 -31.16
CA MET A 39 7.02 -22.48 -30.71
C MET A 39 6.07 -21.77 -31.66
N LYS A 40 5.09 -22.50 -32.19
CA LYS A 40 4.07 -21.95 -33.10
C LYS A 40 2.99 -21.12 -32.42
N SER A 41 2.79 -21.26 -31.11
CA SER A 41 1.91 -20.41 -30.29
C SER A 41 2.34 -20.43 -28.84
N ILE A 42 3.04 -19.39 -28.41
CA ILE A 42 3.54 -19.24 -27.03
C ILE A 42 2.42 -18.81 -26.10
N PHE A 43 1.50 -17.98 -26.60
CA PHE A 43 0.40 -17.43 -25.83
C PHE A 43 -0.95 -17.81 -26.40
N ARG A 44 -1.90 -18.05 -25.52
CA ARG A 44 -3.34 -18.13 -25.82
C ARG A 44 -4.10 -17.25 -24.82
N THR A 45 -5.27 -16.80 -25.20
CA THR A 45 -6.19 -16.14 -24.27
C THR A 45 -7.11 -17.20 -23.63
N ASN A 46 -7.38 -17.05 -22.34
CA ASN A 46 -8.42 -17.77 -21.64
C ASN A 46 -9.79 -17.11 -21.88
N LYS A 47 -10.84 -17.59 -21.21
CA LYS A 47 -12.20 -17.03 -21.31
C LYS A 47 -12.33 -15.60 -20.79
N ASP A 48 -11.35 -15.16 -20.00
CA ASP A 48 -11.31 -13.83 -19.38
C ASP A 48 -10.30 -12.89 -20.07
N ASP A 49 -9.88 -13.23 -21.31
CA ASP A 49 -8.88 -12.52 -22.12
C ASP A 49 -7.48 -12.38 -21.46
N GLU A 50 -7.18 -13.20 -20.48
CA GLU A 50 -5.83 -13.27 -19.92
C GLU A 50 -4.89 -14.07 -20.83
N LEU A 51 -3.66 -13.56 -20.98
CA LEU A 51 -2.61 -14.26 -21.71
C LEU A 51 -2.08 -15.43 -20.87
N ILE A 52 -2.18 -16.65 -21.39
CA ILE A 52 -1.63 -17.86 -20.77
C ILE A 52 -0.43 -18.31 -21.60
N PHE A 53 0.70 -18.47 -20.93
CA PHE A 53 1.89 -19.08 -21.51
C PHE A 53 1.66 -20.59 -21.70
N ASN A 54 2.08 -21.13 -22.85
CA ASN A 54 1.94 -22.54 -23.18
C ASN A 54 3.33 -23.15 -23.34
N SER A 55 3.88 -23.67 -22.25
CA SER A 55 5.17 -24.36 -22.25
C SER A 55 5.13 -25.68 -23.02
N MET A 56 6.28 -26.11 -23.54
CA MET A 56 6.46 -27.44 -24.11
C MET A 56 6.66 -28.50 -23.01
N GLU A 57 7.20 -28.11 -21.86
CA GLU A 57 7.37 -28.98 -20.69
C GLU A 57 6.13 -28.93 -19.79
N ASP A 58 5.81 -30.07 -19.18
CA ASP A 58 4.69 -30.17 -18.25
C ASP A 58 5.02 -29.43 -16.93
N PRO A 59 4.24 -28.41 -16.55
CA PRO A 59 4.49 -27.67 -15.31
C PRO A 59 4.51 -28.54 -14.05
N GLU A 60 3.71 -29.61 -13.99
CA GLU A 60 3.68 -30.52 -12.83
C GLU A 60 4.99 -31.30 -12.70
N VAL A 61 5.59 -31.72 -13.82
CA VAL A 61 6.90 -32.39 -13.83
C VAL A 61 7.99 -31.44 -13.35
N LEU A 62 8.00 -30.20 -13.86
CA LEU A 62 8.97 -29.18 -13.46
C LEU A 62 8.87 -28.84 -11.96
N MET A 63 7.64 -28.73 -11.44
CA MET A 63 7.44 -28.50 -10.00
C MET A 63 7.94 -29.66 -9.14
N ALA A 64 7.76 -30.92 -9.59
CA ALA A 64 8.26 -32.10 -8.90
C ALA A 64 9.80 -32.15 -8.85
N GLU A 65 10.49 -31.54 -9.81
CA GLU A 65 11.95 -31.36 -9.85
C GLU A 65 12.43 -30.14 -9.05
N GLY A 66 11.51 -29.41 -8.39
CA GLY A 66 11.81 -28.24 -7.57
C GLY A 66 12.05 -26.97 -8.38
N ILE A 67 11.56 -26.91 -9.61
CA ILE A 67 11.55 -25.70 -10.44
C ILE A 67 10.43 -24.78 -9.97
N ASN A 68 10.73 -23.50 -9.82
CA ASN A 68 9.77 -22.51 -9.37
C ASN A 68 9.18 -21.71 -10.54
N TYR A 69 9.96 -21.52 -11.60
CA TYR A 69 9.62 -20.64 -12.72
C TYR A 69 10.05 -21.23 -14.06
N ILE A 70 9.30 -20.87 -15.11
CA ILE A 70 9.72 -21.04 -16.50
C ILE A 70 10.16 -19.67 -17.01
N VAL A 71 11.39 -19.57 -17.53
CA VAL A 71 11.92 -18.31 -18.09
C VAL A 71 12.09 -18.44 -19.59
N PHE A 72 11.72 -17.41 -20.33
CA PHE A 72 11.78 -17.39 -21.79
C PHE A 72 11.92 -15.96 -22.33
N LYS A 73 12.39 -15.85 -23.58
CA LYS A 73 12.51 -14.57 -24.29
C LYS A 73 11.32 -14.38 -25.23
N PHE A 74 10.70 -13.20 -25.21
CA PHE A 74 9.67 -12.83 -26.17
C PHE A 74 9.90 -11.38 -26.64
N GLY A 75 10.16 -11.18 -27.92
CA GLY A 75 10.66 -9.91 -28.46
C GLY A 75 12.02 -9.55 -27.86
N ASP A 76 12.13 -8.32 -27.39
CA ASP A 76 13.36 -7.81 -26.76
C ASP A 76 13.41 -8.03 -25.24
N ASN A 77 12.36 -8.61 -24.66
CA ASN A 77 12.23 -8.75 -23.21
C ASN A 77 12.30 -10.20 -22.76
N TRP A 78 12.80 -10.39 -21.54
CA TRP A 78 12.73 -11.65 -20.81
C TRP A 78 11.53 -11.68 -19.90
N TYR A 79 10.86 -12.83 -19.85
CA TYR A 79 9.68 -13.08 -19.02
C TYR A 79 9.89 -14.34 -18.19
N TYR A 80 9.19 -14.42 -17.08
CA TYR A 80 9.06 -15.66 -16.32
C TYR A 80 7.62 -15.93 -15.96
N TYR A 81 7.31 -17.22 -15.84
CA TYR A 81 6.01 -17.74 -15.47
C TYR A 81 6.13 -18.41 -14.11
N ASP A 82 5.38 -17.93 -13.11
CA ASP A 82 5.40 -18.49 -11.75
C ASP A 82 4.53 -19.75 -11.71
N LEU A 83 5.13 -20.89 -11.35
CA LEU A 83 4.45 -22.17 -11.31
C LEU A 83 3.61 -22.38 -10.03
N HIS A 84 3.82 -21.56 -8.99
CA HIS A 84 3.19 -21.70 -7.68
C HIS A 84 2.13 -20.65 -7.38
N LYS A 85 2.14 -19.51 -8.11
CA LYS A 85 1.24 -18.38 -7.84
C LYS A 85 0.37 -18.08 -9.05
N ASP A 86 -0.82 -18.69 -9.10
CA ASP A 86 -1.86 -18.41 -10.10
C ASP A 86 -1.38 -18.41 -11.56
N PHE A 87 -0.27 -19.08 -11.84
CA PHE A 87 0.35 -19.16 -13.15
C PHE A 87 0.48 -17.79 -13.83
N LYS A 88 0.96 -16.79 -13.10
CA LYS A 88 1.02 -15.42 -13.57
C LYS A 88 2.29 -15.14 -14.37
N LEU A 89 2.11 -14.52 -15.55
CA LEU A 89 3.21 -14.04 -16.38
C LEU A 89 3.80 -12.75 -15.80
N ASN A 90 5.13 -12.72 -15.68
CA ASN A 90 5.86 -11.56 -15.16
C ASN A 90 7.06 -11.25 -16.06
N ILE A 91 7.41 -9.97 -16.13
CA ILE A 91 8.65 -9.55 -16.79
C ILE A 91 9.85 -9.87 -15.88
N LEU A 92 10.92 -10.39 -16.47
CA LEU A 92 12.18 -10.68 -15.75
C LEU A 92 12.97 -9.37 -15.58
N LYS A 93 12.52 -8.53 -14.64
CA LYS A 93 13.17 -7.26 -14.31
C LYS A 93 13.17 -7.09 -12.79
N TYR A 94 14.32 -6.75 -12.22
CA TYR A 94 14.54 -6.63 -10.77
C TYR A 94 14.22 -7.91 -9.99
N VAL A 95 14.62 -9.05 -10.55
CA VAL A 95 14.43 -10.38 -9.96
C VAL A 95 15.78 -10.87 -9.41
N GLY A 96 15.73 -11.55 -8.27
CA GLY A 96 16.94 -11.98 -7.59
C GLY A 96 17.69 -10.82 -6.92
N LYS A 97 18.98 -10.99 -6.73
CA LYS A 97 19.85 -10.03 -6.07
C LYS A 97 20.95 -9.59 -7.03
N ARG A 98 21.16 -8.28 -7.10
CA ARG A 98 22.28 -7.73 -7.86
C ARG A 98 23.61 -8.17 -7.24
N THR A 99 24.62 -8.36 -8.08
CA THR A 99 26.01 -8.53 -7.62
C THR A 99 26.41 -7.32 -6.79
N PRO A 100 26.93 -7.52 -5.56
CA PRO A 100 27.32 -6.43 -4.70
C PRO A 100 28.28 -5.47 -5.38
N SER A 101 28.12 -4.17 -5.09
CA SER A 101 29.08 -3.16 -5.48
C SER A 101 30.48 -3.44 -4.92
N ASN A 102 31.50 -2.98 -5.60
CA ASN A 102 32.86 -2.96 -5.07
C ASN A 102 33.05 -1.88 -4.00
N HIS A 103 32.14 -0.89 -3.94
CA HIS A 103 32.12 0.15 -2.93
C HIS A 103 31.36 -0.33 -1.69
N LYS A 104 31.87 -0.02 -0.50
CA LYS A 104 31.27 -0.41 0.79
C LYS A 104 30.25 0.60 1.32
N PHE A 105 29.89 1.59 0.52
CA PHE A 105 28.92 2.60 0.92
C PHE A 105 27.49 2.05 0.89
N GLU A 106 26.75 2.37 1.91
CA GLU A 106 25.32 2.06 2.00
C GLU A 106 24.54 3.37 2.04
N TYR A 107 23.50 3.49 1.24
CA TYR A 107 22.58 4.61 1.26
C TYR A 107 21.16 4.15 1.00
N VAL A 108 20.19 5.01 1.30
CA VAL A 108 18.78 4.80 0.96
C VAL A 108 18.30 5.90 0.01
N ASN A 109 17.59 5.54 -1.05
CA ASN A 109 16.95 6.55 -1.89
C ASN A 109 15.68 7.06 -1.21
N LEU A 110 15.69 8.34 -0.82
CA LEU A 110 14.59 9.05 -0.18
C LEU A 110 13.78 9.90 -1.17
N GLY A 111 14.27 10.06 -2.41
CA GLY A 111 13.75 10.98 -3.41
C GLY A 111 12.80 10.38 -4.44
N VAL A 112 12.05 9.32 -4.10
CA VAL A 112 11.15 8.66 -5.05
C VAL A 112 9.84 9.42 -5.19
N HIS A 113 9.44 9.66 -6.46
CA HIS A 113 8.18 10.25 -6.86
C HIS A 113 7.30 9.22 -7.56
N THR A 114 6.06 9.07 -7.10
CA THR A 114 5.10 8.06 -7.58
C THR A 114 4.02 8.67 -8.48
N PRO A 115 3.19 7.86 -9.18
CA PRO A 115 2.08 8.38 -9.99
C PRO A 115 1.00 9.11 -9.18
N PHE A 116 1.04 9.04 -7.85
CA PHE A 116 0.15 9.83 -6.99
C PHE A 116 0.54 11.31 -6.99
N GLU A 117 1.77 11.65 -7.35
CA GLU A 117 2.13 12.97 -7.86
C GLU A 117 1.71 13.05 -9.33
N LEU A 118 0.47 13.48 -9.54
CA LEU A 118 -0.21 13.40 -10.83
C LEU A 118 0.61 14.03 -11.97
N LEU A 119 0.74 13.27 -13.07
CA LEU A 119 1.46 13.65 -14.28
C LEU A 119 2.96 13.90 -14.09
N ASN A 120 3.52 13.41 -12.99
CA ASN A 120 4.94 13.59 -12.68
C ASN A 120 5.69 12.26 -12.47
N GLY A 121 5.34 11.46 -11.47
CA GLY A 121 5.91 10.13 -11.29
C GLY A 121 5.27 9.07 -12.21
N SER A 122 6.02 8.02 -12.58
CA SER A 122 5.58 7.06 -13.58
C SER A 122 5.38 5.62 -13.09
N PHE A 123 5.89 5.25 -11.92
CA PHE A 123 5.84 3.87 -11.42
C PHE A 123 5.21 3.77 -10.03
N MET A 124 4.34 2.76 -9.84
CA MET A 124 3.69 2.47 -8.56
C MET A 124 4.71 1.99 -7.51
N PRO A 125 4.42 2.18 -6.20
CA PRO A 125 5.31 1.76 -5.10
C PRO A 125 5.83 0.33 -5.21
N THR A 126 5.03 -0.61 -5.70
CA THR A 126 5.43 -2.00 -5.94
C THR A 126 6.71 -2.14 -6.76
N TYR A 127 6.85 -1.35 -7.83
CA TYR A 127 8.03 -1.42 -8.71
C TYR A 127 9.26 -0.77 -8.07
N TRP A 128 9.06 0.33 -7.35
CA TRP A 128 10.12 1.00 -6.61
C TRP A 128 10.70 0.11 -5.52
N VAL A 129 9.84 -0.56 -4.75
CA VAL A 129 10.25 -1.50 -3.70
C VAL A 129 10.98 -2.72 -4.29
N LYS A 130 10.51 -3.26 -5.41
CA LYS A 130 11.22 -4.34 -6.12
C LYS A 130 12.62 -3.92 -6.53
N LYS A 131 12.78 -2.73 -7.12
CA LYS A 131 14.09 -2.22 -7.52
C LYS A 131 14.99 -1.95 -6.31
N ALA A 132 14.48 -1.36 -5.24
CA ALA A 132 15.25 -1.14 -4.01
C ALA A 132 15.79 -2.45 -3.43
N LYS A 133 14.94 -3.48 -3.35
CA LYS A 133 15.33 -4.82 -2.90
C LYS A 133 16.38 -5.44 -3.82
N TYR A 134 16.19 -5.34 -5.14
CA TYR A 134 17.13 -5.82 -6.16
C TYR A 134 18.52 -5.19 -6.02
N LEU A 135 18.59 -3.87 -5.78
CA LEU A 135 19.83 -3.14 -5.56
C LEU A 135 20.45 -3.40 -4.17
N GLY A 136 19.73 -4.08 -3.27
CA GLY A 136 20.21 -4.39 -1.93
C GLY A 136 20.07 -3.24 -0.93
N HIS A 137 19.20 -2.26 -1.21
CA HIS A 137 18.92 -1.18 -0.25
C HIS A 137 18.21 -1.72 1.00
N PRO A 138 18.53 -1.22 2.20
CA PRO A 138 17.87 -1.61 3.45
C PRO A 138 16.45 -1.08 3.59
N GLY A 139 16.10 -0.09 2.77
CA GLY A 139 14.80 0.57 2.76
C GLY A 139 14.64 1.54 1.60
N ILE A 140 13.54 2.29 1.62
CA ILE A 140 13.20 3.28 0.60
C ILE A 140 12.34 4.40 1.19
N GLY A 141 12.51 5.64 0.70
CA GLY A 141 11.62 6.76 1.00
C GLY A 141 10.90 7.26 -0.23
N ILE A 142 9.74 7.86 -0.04
CA ILE A 142 9.02 8.60 -1.09
C ILE A 142 8.88 10.06 -0.68
N CYS A 143 8.76 10.95 -1.67
CA CYS A 143 8.60 12.38 -1.42
C CYS A 143 7.71 13.06 -2.47
N ASP A 144 6.56 12.46 -2.77
CA ASP A 144 5.59 13.04 -3.70
C ASP A 144 5.26 14.48 -3.34
N LYS A 145 5.20 15.35 -4.33
CA LYS A 145 4.89 16.77 -4.12
C LYS A 145 3.40 16.97 -3.82
N ASN A 146 3.13 17.62 -2.70
CA ASN A 146 1.78 18.00 -2.27
C ASN A 146 0.81 16.83 -2.08
N THR A 147 1.29 15.59 -1.89
CA THR A 147 0.42 14.43 -1.63
C THR A 147 1.11 13.36 -0.78
N MET A 148 0.34 12.70 0.09
CA MET A 148 0.73 11.51 0.85
C MET A 148 0.01 10.25 0.38
N ALA A 149 -0.65 10.28 -0.76
CA ALA A 149 -1.53 9.20 -1.19
C ALA A 149 -0.80 7.86 -1.42
N ALA A 150 0.50 7.88 -1.74
CA ALA A 150 1.31 6.69 -1.91
C ALA A 150 1.81 6.07 -0.59
N CYS A 151 1.82 6.81 0.53
CA CYS A 151 2.50 6.40 1.76
C CYS A 151 2.02 5.05 2.30
N TYR A 152 0.70 4.82 2.34
CA TYR A 152 0.16 3.54 2.82
C TYR A 152 0.50 2.37 1.89
N ASN A 153 0.49 2.59 0.57
CA ASN A 153 0.89 1.57 -0.39
C ASN A 153 2.39 1.24 -0.24
N LEU A 154 3.23 2.26 -0.04
CA LEU A 154 4.66 2.05 0.24
C LEU A 154 4.85 1.17 1.49
N GLN A 155 4.18 1.50 2.60
CA GLN A 155 4.25 0.72 3.83
C GLN A 155 3.92 -0.76 3.57
N LYS A 156 2.80 -1.05 2.92
CA LYS A 156 2.39 -2.44 2.60
C LYS A 156 3.43 -3.19 1.77
N GLU A 157 3.91 -2.57 0.71
CA GLU A 157 4.89 -3.19 -0.19
C GLU A 157 6.24 -3.43 0.51
N CYS A 158 6.70 -2.46 1.32
CA CYS A 158 7.94 -2.61 2.08
C CYS A 158 7.83 -3.66 3.19
N GLU A 159 6.73 -3.67 3.96
CA GLU A 159 6.49 -4.69 4.99
C GLU A 159 6.46 -6.10 4.36
N ALA A 160 5.81 -6.26 3.20
CA ALA A 160 5.81 -7.53 2.46
C ALA A 160 7.18 -7.93 1.91
N ALA A 161 8.02 -6.96 1.55
CA ALA A 161 9.36 -7.20 1.02
C ALA A 161 10.44 -7.35 2.11
N GLY A 162 10.12 -7.04 3.38
CA GLY A 162 11.07 -7.00 4.51
C GLY A 162 12.02 -5.80 4.46
N LEU A 163 11.59 -4.68 3.85
CA LEU A 163 12.35 -3.43 3.78
C LEU A 163 11.81 -2.40 4.77
N LYS A 164 12.70 -1.52 5.27
CA LYS A 164 12.29 -0.30 5.98
C LYS A 164 11.70 0.73 5.00
N TYR A 165 10.92 1.68 5.52
CA TYR A 165 10.31 2.74 4.71
C TYR A 165 10.29 4.07 5.44
N VAL A 166 10.34 5.17 4.67
CA VAL A 166 10.22 6.53 5.18
C VAL A 166 9.12 7.26 4.42
N PHE A 167 8.20 7.86 5.14
CA PHE A 167 7.21 8.76 4.55
C PHE A 167 7.80 10.14 4.40
N GLY A 168 7.84 10.63 3.19
CA GLY A 168 8.29 11.96 2.86
C GLY A 168 7.26 12.75 2.07
N TYR A 169 7.46 14.04 1.98
CA TYR A 169 6.55 14.99 1.35
C TYR A 169 7.33 16.19 0.82
N SER A 170 7.26 16.43 -0.48
CA SER A 170 7.85 17.62 -1.08
C SER A 170 6.88 18.79 -1.03
N LEU A 171 7.36 19.93 -0.61
CA LEU A 171 6.58 21.15 -0.44
C LEU A 171 7.37 22.41 -0.82
N VAL A 172 6.66 23.53 -0.86
CA VAL A 172 7.23 24.87 -0.93
C VAL A 172 6.72 25.67 0.26
N PHE A 173 7.60 26.35 0.96
CA PHE A 173 7.22 27.31 2.00
C PHE A 173 7.63 28.73 1.63
N SER A 174 7.03 29.72 2.26
CA SER A 174 7.35 31.13 2.09
C SER A 174 7.73 31.78 3.41
N ASP A 175 8.80 32.59 3.37
CA ASP A 175 9.24 33.47 4.46
C ASP A 175 8.76 34.93 4.28
N ASP A 176 7.71 35.17 3.49
CA ASP A 176 7.15 36.43 3.03
C ASP A 176 7.95 37.14 1.91
N GLU A 177 9.26 36.96 1.83
CA GLU A 177 10.11 37.53 0.80
C GLU A 177 10.47 36.53 -0.30
N HIS A 178 10.65 35.26 0.08
CA HIS A 178 11.09 34.20 -0.82
C HIS A 178 10.22 32.95 -0.70
N THR A 179 10.28 32.12 -1.73
CA THR A 179 9.71 30.78 -1.70
C THR A 179 10.84 29.76 -1.78
N VAL A 180 10.83 28.78 -0.89
CA VAL A 180 11.88 27.76 -0.75
C VAL A 180 11.28 26.37 -0.87
N GLY A 181 11.88 25.56 -1.74
CA GLY A 181 11.54 24.14 -1.84
C GLY A 181 12.15 23.33 -0.70
N ALA A 182 11.40 22.41 -0.15
CA ALA A 182 11.88 21.51 0.89
C ALA A 182 11.18 20.15 0.82
N LYS A 183 11.77 19.17 1.49
CA LYS A 183 11.19 17.87 1.73
C LYS A 183 11.13 17.59 3.22
N VAL A 184 10.02 17.08 3.70
CA VAL A 184 9.82 16.72 5.12
C VAL A 184 9.73 15.20 5.21
N TYR A 185 10.55 14.58 6.07
CA TYR A 185 10.56 13.13 6.30
C TYR A 185 10.16 12.82 7.72
N VAL A 186 9.23 11.88 7.85
CA VAL A 186 8.61 11.50 9.12
C VAL A 186 9.55 10.61 9.93
N GLN A 187 9.81 11.00 11.19
CA GLN A 187 10.63 10.22 12.12
C GLN A 187 9.78 9.52 13.19
N SER A 188 8.63 10.08 13.54
CA SER A 188 7.79 9.55 14.62
C SER A 188 6.31 9.58 14.29
N GLN A 189 5.49 8.88 15.09
CA GLN A 189 4.03 8.91 14.96
C GLN A 189 3.45 10.32 15.19
N LYS A 190 4.13 11.17 15.98
CA LYS A 190 3.79 12.59 16.13
C LYS A 190 4.10 13.35 14.84
N GLY A 191 5.27 13.10 14.25
CA GLY A 191 5.66 13.65 12.96
C GLY A 191 4.68 13.31 11.85
N LEU A 192 4.19 12.08 11.78
CA LEU A 192 3.16 11.69 10.80
C LEU A 192 1.89 12.53 10.96
N ARG A 193 1.41 12.73 12.20
CA ARG A 193 0.25 13.61 12.45
C ARG A 193 0.52 15.07 12.06
N ASN A 194 1.72 15.55 12.32
CA ASN A 194 2.13 16.90 11.94
C ASN A 194 2.23 17.03 10.41
N LEU A 195 2.78 16.05 9.71
CA LEU A 195 2.84 16.06 8.25
C LEU A 195 1.45 16.04 7.60
N LEU A 196 0.49 15.29 8.15
CA LEU A 196 -0.92 15.35 7.71
C LEU A 196 -1.54 16.75 7.88
N ARG A 197 -1.14 17.48 8.94
CA ARG A 197 -1.58 18.87 9.15
C ARG A 197 -0.88 19.84 8.20
N ILE A 198 0.40 19.62 7.88
CA ILE A 198 1.13 20.36 6.84
C ILE A 198 0.42 20.18 5.49
N GLN A 199 0.12 18.93 5.12
CA GLN A 199 -0.62 18.65 3.89
C GLN A 199 -1.99 19.35 3.85
N LYS A 200 -2.74 19.36 4.98
CA LYS A 200 -4.01 20.09 5.06
C LYS A 200 -3.79 21.59 4.84
N ALA A 201 -2.81 22.21 5.49
CA ALA A 201 -2.50 23.62 5.33
C ALA A 201 -2.19 23.96 3.86
N ILE A 202 -1.44 23.12 3.16
CA ILE A 202 -1.06 23.31 1.75
C ILE A 202 -2.24 23.06 0.80
N MET A 203 -2.97 21.96 0.99
CA MET A 203 -3.93 21.49 -0.03
C MET A 203 -5.37 21.97 0.19
N VAL A 204 -5.70 22.36 1.41
CA VAL A 204 -7.07 22.76 1.79
C VAL A 204 -7.12 24.25 2.17
N ASP A 205 -6.18 24.70 3.00
CA ASP A 205 -6.24 26.03 3.58
C ASP A 205 -5.52 27.08 2.70
N SER A 206 -4.57 26.65 1.83
CA SER A 206 -3.84 27.52 0.89
C SER A 206 -4.39 27.41 -0.54
N THR A 207 -4.41 28.53 -1.27
CA THR A 207 -4.85 28.59 -2.68
C THR A 207 -3.70 28.35 -3.69
N ASP A 208 -2.48 28.70 -3.32
CA ASP A 208 -1.28 28.62 -4.15
C ASP A 208 -0.41 27.39 -3.86
N LYS A 209 -0.84 26.57 -2.89
CA LYS A 209 -0.13 25.35 -2.43
C LYS A 209 1.24 25.65 -1.82
N ILE A 210 1.39 26.81 -1.21
CA ILE A 210 2.56 27.25 -0.46
C ILE A 210 2.18 27.32 1.03
N ILE A 211 3.03 26.82 1.92
CA ILE A 211 2.81 26.93 3.36
C ILE A 211 3.60 28.12 3.92
N PRO A 212 2.99 29.00 4.75
CA PRO A 212 3.74 30.03 5.48
C PRO A 212 4.77 29.39 6.42
N LEU A 213 5.94 30.02 6.55
CA LEU A 213 7.03 29.54 7.41
C LEU A 213 6.56 29.32 8.85
N GLU A 214 5.82 30.25 9.45
CA GLU A 214 5.29 30.13 10.81
C GLU A 214 4.46 28.85 10.99
N GLU A 215 3.61 28.54 10.02
CA GLU A 215 2.79 27.32 10.06
C GLU A 215 3.62 26.04 9.91
N LEU A 216 4.68 26.08 9.12
CA LEU A 216 5.61 24.98 8.95
C LEU A 216 6.38 24.71 10.25
N LEU A 217 6.93 25.76 10.87
CA LEU A 217 7.66 25.68 12.14
C LEU A 217 6.81 25.08 13.28
N ASN A 218 5.55 25.48 13.38
CA ASN A 218 4.62 24.96 14.39
C ASN A 218 4.30 23.44 14.22
N ARG A 219 4.71 22.83 13.12
CA ARG A 219 4.41 21.41 12.79
C ARG A 219 5.66 20.58 12.46
N GLY A 220 6.85 21.09 12.80
CA GLY A 220 8.12 20.42 12.48
C GLY A 220 8.42 19.21 13.35
N GLU A 221 8.04 19.23 14.62
CA GLU A 221 8.40 18.23 15.63
C GLU A 221 8.07 16.78 15.21
N GLY A 222 9.06 15.89 15.37
CA GLY A 222 8.98 14.49 14.98
C GLY A 222 9.21 14.26 13.48
N ASN A 223 9.73 15.27 12.79
CA ASN A 223 10.11 15.23 11.39
C ASN A 223 11.50 15.84 11.21
N VAL A 224 12.19 15.43 10.16
CA VAL A 224 13.36 16.14 9.65
C VAL A 224 12.98 16.92 8.39
N ILE A 225 13.69 18.02 8.14
CA ILE A 225 13.52 18.82 6.93
C ILE A 225 14.78 18.79 6.08
N VAL A 226 14.61 18.60 4.79
CA VAL A 226 15.67 18.65 3.78
C VAL A 226 15.39 19.84 2.87
N LEU A 227 16.21 20.87 2.97
CA LEU A 227 16.15 22.02 2.06
C LEU A 227 16.61 21.60 0.68
N ASP A 228 15.95 22.08 -0.36
CA ASP A 228 16.20 21.63 -1.71
C ASP A 228 17.59 22.02 -2.25
N LYS A 229 18.02 21.38 -3.33
CA LYS A 229 19.32 21.55 -3.97
C LYS A 229 19.63 22.98 -4.48
N TYR A 230 18.64 23.87 -4.52
CA TYR A 230 18.82 25.26 -4.94
C TYR A 230 18.96 26.24 -3.78
N SER A 231 18.68 25.81 -2.55
CA SER A 231 18.48 26.69 -1.39
C SER A 231 19.77 27.20 -0.75
N SER A 232 20.96 26.79 -1.17
CA SER A 232 22.22 27.11 -0.48
C SER A 232 22.49 28.61 -0.31
N PHE A 233 22.19 29.44 -1.30
CA PHE A 233 22.32 30.89 -1.21
C PHE A 233 21.33 31.47 -0.20
N TRP A 234 20.08 31.04 -0.25
CA TRP A 234 19.06 31.44 0.71
C TRP A 234 19.46 31.08 2.16
N ILE A 235 20.05 29.89 2.39
CA ILE A 235 20.54 29.46 3.70
C ILE A 235 21.54 30.46 4.28
N THR A 236 22.51 30.91 3.48
CA THR A 236 23.55 31.87 3.95
C THR A 236 22.99 33.26 4.21
N GLU A 237 21.97 33.67 3.48
CA GLU A 237 21.32 34.98 3.63
C GLU A 237 20.30 35.00 4.79
N ASN A 238 19.74 33.85 5.17
CA ASN A 238 18.64 33.73 6.13
C ASN A 238 19.01 32.84 7.35
N GLN A 239 20.18 33.03 7.93
CA GLN A 239 20.72 32.19 9.01
C GLN A 239 19.82 32.13 10.25
N ASP A 240 19.06 33.17 10.57
CA ASP A 240 18.15 33.18 11.71
C ASP A 240 16.94 32.30 11.45
N ILE A 241 16.38 32.32 10.22
CA ILE A 241 15.30 31.40 9.83
C ILE A 241 15.78 29.93 9.85
N VAL A 242 17.03 29.68 9.44
CA VAL A 242 17.62 28.34 9.53
C VAL A 242 17.71 27.87 10.99
N LYS A 243 18.03 28.74 11.95
CA LYS A 243 18.00 28.41 13.38
C LYS A 243 16.59 28.11 13.89
N ASP A 244 15.58 28.84 13.38
CA ASP A 244 14.19 28.55 13.72
C ASP A 244 13.77 27.18 13.18
N LEU A 245 14.20 26.79 11.97
CA LEU A 245 14.01 25.44 11.42
C LEU A 245 14.71 24.39 12.28
N GLN A 246 15.95 24.63 12.72
CA GLN A 246 16.69 23.73 13.64
C GLN A 246 16.01 23.59 15.00
N GLY A 247 15.31 24.61 15.46
CA GLY A 247 14.52 24.57 16.69
C GLY A 247 13.18 23.83 16.55
N ALA A 248 12.63 23.79 15.35
CA ALA A 248 11.31 23.21 15.06
C ALA A 248 11.35 21.77 14.59
N PHE A 249 12.37 21.38 13.83
CA PHE A 249 12.57 20.04 13.28
C PHE A 249 13.65 19.28 14.05
N ASP A 250 13.59 17.95 13.99
CA ASP A 250 14.56 17.09 14.67
C ASP A 250 15.97 17.22 14.07
N CYS A 251 16.05 17.53 12.77
CA CYS A 251 17.30 17.87 12.07
C CYS A 251 17.00 18.64 10.77
N VAL A 252 17.99 19.43 10.32
CA VAL A 252 17.94 20.17 9.04
C VAL A 252 19.04 19.67 8.13
N PHE A 253 18.65 19.21 6.94
CA PHE A 253 19.55 18.72 5.91
C PHE A 253 19.50 19.61 4.66
N TRP A 254 20.51 19.48 3.83
CA TRP A 254 20.55 20.03 2.48
C TRP A 254 20.62 18.89 1.45
N GLN A 255 19.78 18.97 0.42
CA GLN A 255 19.69 17.95 -0.63
C GLN A 255 20.91 17.96 -1.53
N VAL A 256 21.69 16.88 -1.52
CA VAL A 256 22.73 16.63 -2.52
C VAL A 256 22.14 15.79 -3.64
N ASP A 257 21.85 16.42 -4.77
CA ASP A 257 21.39 15.79 -6.01
C ASP A 257 22.23 16.28 -7.18
N LEU A 258 23.17 15.45 -7.61
CA LEU A 258 24.08 15.74 -8.70
C LEU A 258 23.63 15.08 -10.02
N SER A 259 22.47 14.44 -10.05
CA SER A 259 22.01 13.66 -11.18
C SER A 259 21.78 14.50 -12.45
N GLU A 260 21.38 15.73 -12.32
CA GLU A 260 21.18 16.63 -13.46
C GLU A 260 22.49 17.13 -14.08
N TYR A 261 23.62 16.91 -13.40
CA TYR A 261 24.93 17.31 -13.90
C TYR A 261 25.36 16.53 -15.17
N LYS A 262 24.90 15.27 -15.32
CA LYS A 262 25.21 14.44 -16.51
C LYS A 262 24.23 14.64 -17.68
N ALA A 263 23.15 15.38 -17.47
CA ALA A 263 22.24 15.68 -18.56
C ALA A 263 22.95 16.52 -19.65
N GLU A 264 22.58 16.34 -20.91
CA GLU A 264 23.05 17.16 -22.02
C GLU A 264 22.78 18.66 -21.81
N ARG A 265 21.82 18.96 -20.90
CA ARG A 265 21.55 20.32 -20.41
C ARG A 265 21.79 20.38 -18.91
N ILE A 266 22.94 20.88 -18.55
CA ILE A 266 23.33 21.12 -17.16
C ILE A 266 22.48 22.26 -16.63
N ASP A 267 21.73 22.02 -15.52
CA ASP A 267 21.26 23.11 -14.70
C ASP A 267 22.46 23.69 -13.93
N ILE A 268 23.04 24.73 -14.50
CA ILE A 268 24.19 25.45 -13.92
C ILE A 268 23.88 25.89 -12.49
N LYS A 269 22.62 26.21 -12.19
CA LYS A 269 22.19 26.62 -10.84
C LYS A 269 22.37 25.53 -9.81
N VAL A 270 22.13 24.25 -10.14
CA VAL A 270 22.38 23.13 -9.23
C VAL A 270 23.86 23.04 -8.89
N LEU A 271 24.73 23.14 -9.90
CA LEU A 271 26.17 23.07 -9.70
C LEU A 271 26.70 24.28 -8.89
N GLU A 272 26.22 25.47 -9.19
CA GLU A 272 26.57 26.69 -8.44
C GLU A 272 26.09 26.59 -6.98
N ALA A 273 24.88 26.12 -6.76
CA ALA A 273 24.32 25.92 -5.41
C ALA A 273 25.08 24.85 -4.64
N ALA A 274 25.48 23.74 -5.28
CA ALA A 274 26.29 22.70 -4.65
C ALA A 274 27.67 23.22 -4.25
N LYS A 275 28.36 23.93 -5.14
CA LYS A 275 29.66 24.57 -4.83
C LYS A 275 29.51 25.57 -3.70
N HIS A 276 28.49 26.42 -3.74
CA HIS A 276 28.22 27.37 -2.69
C HIS A 276 27.97 26.70 -1.34
N TYR A 277 27.17 25.61 -1.32
CA TYR A 277 26.92 24.84 -0.10
C TYR A 277 28.21 24.31 0.51
N PHE A 278 29.02 23.58 -0.26
CA PHE A 278 30.26 22.98 0.24
C PHE A 278 31.32 24.02 0.62
N ASP A 279 31.37 25.17 -0.07
CA ASP A 279 32.32 26.24 0.24
C ASP A 279 31.89 27.11 1.42
N ASN A 280 30.61 27.28 1.72
CA ASN A 280 30.12 28.27 2.68
C ASN A 280 29.28 27.72 3.84
N ILE A 281 28.65 26.56 3.73
CA ILE A 281 27.74 26.00 4.71
C ILE A 281 28.32 24.74 5.36
N TYR A 282 28.81 23.82 4.56
CA TYR A 282 29.35 22.54 5.02
C TYR A 282 30.44 22.71 6.08
N GLY A 283 30.27 22.03 7.23
CA GLY A 283 31.15 22.13 8.38
C GLY A 283 31.19 23.48 9.11
N LYS A 284 30.31 24.44 8.71
CA LYS A 284 30.24 25.79 9.30
C LYS A 284 28.86 26.09 9.89
N MET A 285 27.84 25.42 9.43
CA MET A 285 26.46 25.52 9.91
C MET A 285 25.90 24.13 10.18
N ASP A 286 24.98 24.01 11.13
CA ASP A 286 24.31 22.73 11.45
C ASP A 286 23.21 22.43 10.41
N VAL A 287 23.60 22.37 9.16
CA VAL A 287 22.79 21.95 8.01
C VAL A 287 23.61 20.88 7.28
N TYR A 288 23.20 19.63 7.38
CA TYR A 288 24.01 18.49 6.99
C TYR A 288 23.72 18.05 5.55
N PRO A 289 24.73 17.59 4.77
CA PRO A 289 24.49 17.11 3.41
C PRO A 289 23.82 15.73 3.45
N VAL A 290 22.79 15.53 2.67
CA VAL A 290 22.13 14.20 2.53
C VAL A 290 22.07 13.80 1.06
N LEU A 291 22.53 12.58 0.75
CA LEU A 291 22.37 12.01 -0.58
C LEU A 291 20.90 11.75 -0.85
N LEU A 292 20.29 12.58 -1.69
CA LEU A 292 18.89 12.53 -2.00
C LEU A 292 18.67 12.94 -3.46
N THR A 293 18.55 11.96 -4.33
CA THR A 293 18.28 12.14 -5.76
C THR A 293 16.80 12.03 -6.03
N ASP A 294 16.22 13.03 -6.68
CA ASP A 294 14.84 12.96 -7.16
C ASP A 294 14.74 11.92 -8.28
N ALA A 295 13.93 10.88 -8.09
CA ALA A 295 13.73 9.79 -9.03
C ALA A 295 12.24 9.70 -9.41
N TYR A 296 11.96 9.93 -10.70
CA TYR A 296 10.61 9.90 -11.27
C TYR A 296 10.33 8.63 -12.07
N TYR A 297 11.35 7.88 -12.41
CA TYR A 297 11.29 6.64 -13.18
C TYR A 297 12.42 5.69 -12.74
N LEU A 298 12.26 4.41 -13.09
CA LEU A 298 13.12 3.36 -12.56
C LEU A 298 14.51 3.34 -13.19
N ASP A 299 14.59 3.36 -14.52
CA ASP A 299 15.85 3.29 -15.28
C ASP A 299 15.98 4.46 -16.24
N GLU A 300 17.19 4.71 -16.75
CA GLU A 300 17.48 5.78 -17.71
C GLU A 300 16.57 5.72 -18.94
N ASP A 301 16.32 4.53 -19.49
CA ASP A 301 15.47 4.33 -20.67
C ASP A 301 13.98 4.67 -20.42
N ASP A 302 13.57 4.75 -19.17
CA ASP A 302 12.20 5.11 -18.76
C ASP A 302 11.96 6.63 -18.78
N ALA A 303 12.97 7.45 -19.03
CA ALA A 303 12.86 8.91 -19.14
C ALA A 303 11.77 9.35 -20.14
N LYS A 304 11.56 8.55 -21.20
CA LYS A 304 10.47 8.75 -22.18
C LYS A 304 9.08 8.83 -21.54
N ASN A 305 8.84 8.11 -20.44
CA ASN A 305 7.57 8.14 -19.73
C ASN A 305 7.32 9.51 -19.10
N LYS A 306 8.35 10.08 -18.50
CA LYS A 306 8.30 11.43 -17.92
C LYS A 306 8.01 12.50 -18.98
N ILE A 307 8.66 12.38 -20.16
CA ILE A 307 8.43 13.30 -21.29
C ILE A 307 6.97 13.24 -21.75
N ILE A 308 6.38 12.02 -21.82
CA ILE A 308 4.97 11.84 -22.20
C ILE A 308 4.05 12.47 -21.14
N LEU A 309 4.30 12.22 -19.86
CA LEU A 309 3.52 12.78 -18.75
C LEU A 309 3.54 14.31 -18.76
N ASN A 310 4.72 14.92 -18.96
CA ASN A 310 4.84 16.37 -19.05
C ASN A 310 4.08 16.93 -20.26
N LYS A 311 4.15 16.25 -21.40
CA LYS A 311 3.39 16.64 -22.59
C LYS A 311 1.88 16.65 -22.34
N VAL A 312 1.39 15.68 -21.58
CA VAL A 312 -0.03 15.62 -21.16
C VAL A 312 -0.36 16.76 -20.20
N ALA A 313 0.53 17.04 -19.22
CA ALA A 313 0.31 18.08 -18.21
C ALA A 313 0.32 19.50 -18.77
N GLU A 314 1.29 19.81 -19.63
CA GLU A 314 1.61 21.19 -20.03
C GLU A 314 1.38 21.46 -21.52
N GLY A 315 0.93 20.46 -22.27
CA GLY A 315 0.70 20.56 -23.72
C GLY A 315 1.97 20.63 -24.57
N ALA A 316 3.15 20.66 -23.96
CA ALA A 316 4.44 20.69 -24.61
C ALA A 316 5.37 19.64 -24.02
N ALA A 317 6.16 18.97 -24.86
CA ALA A 317 7.26 18.14 -24.38
C ALA A 317 8.40 19.06 -23.95
N HIS A 318 8.65 19.16 -22.65
CA HIS A 318 9.88 19.77 -22.16
C HIS A 318 11.01 18.76 -22.29
N GLU A 319 12.18 19.22 -22.73
CA GLU A 319 13.38 18.42 -22.61
C GLU A 319 13.69 18.25 -21.13
N GLN A 320 13.80 17.00 -20.72
CA GLN A 320 14.11 16.63 -19.35
C GLN A 320 15.41 15.85 -19.31
N SER A 321 16.06 15.91 -18.15
CA SER A 321 17.17 15.04 -17.84
C SER A 321 16.73 13.57 -17.93
N ASN A 322 17.52 12.72 -18.56
CA ASN A 322 17.39 11.27 -18.51
C ASN A 322 18.05 10.69 -17.24
N GLN A 323 18.50 11.53 -16.31
CA GLN A 323 19.27 11.14 -15.14
C GLN A 323 18.44 11.08 -13.84
N GLN A 324 17.13 11.37 -13.90
CA GLN A 324 16.23 11.32 -12.74
C GLN A 324 15.64 9.92 -12.50
N TYR A 325 16.48 8.90 -12.54
CA TYR A 325 16.12 7.51 -12.27
C TYR A 325 16.71 7.01 -10.95
N PHE A 326 16.24 5.86 -10.50
CA PHE A 326 16.72 5.23 -9.29
C PHE A 326 18.12 4.62 -9.51
N LYS A 327 19.15 5.36 -9.16
CA LYS A 327 20.55 4.97 -9.32
C LYS A 327 21.01 4.00 -8.24
N ASP A 328 22.01 3.21 -8.58
CA ASP A 328 22.73 2.43 -7.59
C ASP A 328 23.85 3.25 -6.91
N VAL A 329 24.52 2.63 -5.94
CA VAL A 329 25.58 3.30 -5.17
C VAL A 329 26.79 3.67 -6.03
N ASP A 330 27.13 2.82 -7.01
CA ASP A 330 28.28 3.06 -7.89
C ASP A 330 28.02 4.25 -8.82
N GLU A 331 26.80 4.35 -9.36
CA GLU A 331 26.37 5.47 -10.20
C GLU A 331 26.34 6.78 -9.40
N GLN A 332 25.86 6.74 -8.15
CA GLN A 332 25.87 7.91 -7.26
C GLN A 332 27.30 8.35 -6.91
N TYR A 333 28.17 7.40 -6.56
CA TYR A 333 29.57 7.68 -6.25
C TYR A 333 30.30 8.30 -7.44
N GLN A 334 30.06 7.80 -8.65
CA GLN A 334 30.67 8.34 -9.86
C GLN A 334 30.27 9.81 -10.12
N LEU A 335 29.03 10.22 -9.76
CA LEU A 335 28.61 11.62 -9.84
C LEU A 335 29.45 12.53 -8.92
N PHE A 336 29.83 12.04 -7.75
CA PHE A 336 30.73 12.78 -6.85
C PHE A 336 32.13 12.89 -7.42
N VAL A 337 32.70 11.80 -7.94
CA VAL A 337 34.01 11.80 -8.61
C VAL A 337 34.03 12.75 -9.81
N ASP A 338 32.97 12.78 -10.61
CA ASP A 338 32.88 13.65 -11.80
C ASP A 338 32.65 15.14 -11.42
N THR A 339 32.15 15.43 -10.23
CA THR A 339 31.74 16.78 -9.82
C THR A 339 32.78 17.48 -8.95
N PHE A 340 33.39 16.76 -8.01
CA PHE A 340 34.29 17.33 -7.03
C PHE A 340 35.76 17.13 -7.40
N ASP A 341 36.56 18.14 -7.10
CA ASP A 341 38.01 18.10 -7.27
C ASP A 341 38.64 17.31 -6.13
N ALA A 342 39.28 16.19 -6.47
CA ALA A 342 39.94 15.30 -5.50
C ALA A 342 41.15 15.95 -4.81
N ASP A 343 41.75 17.02 -5.40
CA ASP A 343 42.82 17.77 -4.74
C ASP A 343 42.28 18.69 -3.62
N LYS A 344 40.98 19.03 -3.70
CA LYS A 344 40.30 19.89 -2.70
C LYS A 344 39.49 19.11 -1.68
N TRP A 345 38.91 18.00 -2.10
CA TRP A 345 37.94 17.24 -1.33
C TRP A 345 38.35 15.78 -1.17
N ASP A 346 38.23 15.23 0.05
CA ASP A 346 38.21 13.79 0.26
C ASP A 346 36.84 13.26 -0.18
N ILE A 347 36.76 12.80 -1.43
CA ILE A 347 35.51 12.39 -2.08
C ILE A 347 34.89 11.21 -1.32
N ASP A 348 35.70 10.25 -0.86
CA ASP A 348 35.21 9.09 -0.11
C ASP A 348 34.53 9.50 1.19
N SER A 349 35.19 10.35 1.99
CA SER A 349 34.63 10.85 3.25
C SER A 349 33.37 11.70 3.02
N LEU A 350 33.36 12.54 1.99
CA LEU A 350 32.22 13.38 1.64
C LEU A 350 31.02 12.54 1.20
N PHE A 351 31.24 11.55 0.35
CA PHE A 351 30.20 10.65 -0.13
C PHE A 351 29.65 9.80 1.01
N GLN A 352 30.55 9.28 1.88
CA GLN A 352 30.15 8.49 3.05
C GLN A 352 29.23 9.30 3.97
N GLU A 353 29.56 10.56 4.30
CA GLU A 353 28.72 11.39 5.13
C GLU A 353 27.34 11.63 4.53
N CYS A 354 27.26 11.89 3.23
CA CYS A 354 25.98 12.05 2.53
C CYS A 354 25.14 10.76 2.55
N CYS A 355 25.78 9.60 2.47
CA CYS A 355 25.15 8.30 2.58
C CYS A 355 24.67 8.04 4.02
N ASP A 356 25.53 8.24 5.01
CA ASP A 356 25.23 8.03 6.43
C ASP A 356 24.02 8.87 6.86
N ASN A 357 23.94 10.12 6.43
CA ASN A 357 22.80 10.98 6.70
C ASN A 357 21.49 10.47 6.07
N SER A 358 21.55 9.84 4.89
CA SER A 358 20.36 9.19 4.31
C SER A 358 19.93 7.96 5.11
N MET A 359 20.89 7.19 5.61
CA MET A 359 20.65 6.03 6.47
C MET A 359 20.11 6.44 7.84
N ASP A 360 20.62 7.53 8.43
CA ASP A 360 20.15 8.07 9.69
C ASP A 360 18.66 8.44 9.63
N ILE A 361 18.23 9.10 8.55
CA ILE A 361 16.80 9.38 8.31
C ILE A 361 15.97 8.10 8.26
N LEU A 362 16.47 7.03 7.63
CA LEU A 362 15.77 5.74 7.56
C LEU A 362 15.73 5.04 8.92
N GLU A 363 16.82 5.06 9.67
CA GLU A 363 16.94 4.35 10.95
C GLU A 363 16.01 4.92 12.01
N HIS A 364 15.83 6.22 12.04
CA HIS A 364 14.96 6.92 12.98
C HIS A 364 13.49 6.94 12.55
N ALA A 365 13.15 6.54 11.33
CA ALA A 365 11.78 6.50 10.84
C ALA A 365 10.98 5.36 11.50
N ASN A 366 10.11 5.70 12.46
CA ASN A 366 9.32 4.74 13.25
C ASN A 366 7.80 4.90 13.08
N ALA A 367 7.35 5.75 12.16
CA ALA A 367 5.93 5.98 11.95
C ALA A 367 5.31 4.92 11.03
N ARG A 368 4.05 4.59 11.31
CA ARG A 368 3.26 3.70 10.48
C ARG A 368 1.79 4.09 10.49
N PHE A 369 1.08 3.75 9.42
CA PHE A 369 -0.37 3.76 9.42
C PHE A 369 -0.89 2.49 10.11
N GLU A 370 -1.78 2.67 11.07
CA GLU A 370 -2.48 1.56 11.72
C GLU A 370 -3.73 1.23 10.91
N ASN A 371 -3.86 -0.02 10.48
CA ASN A 371 -5.01 -0.51 9.71
C ASN A 371 -5.93 -1.44 10.52
N ASN A 372 -5.60 -1.69 11.80
CA ASN A 372 -6.32 -2.63 12.66
C ASN A 372 -7.45 -1.97 13.47
N ARG A 373 -7.67 -0.66 13.29
CA ARG A 373 -8.74 0.06 13.98
C ARG A 373 -9.93 0.24 13.06
N ASN A 374 -11.08 -0.18 13.52
CA ASN A 374 -12.33 0.18 12.89
C ASN A 374 -12.69 1.61 13.30
N PHE A 375 -12.64 2.53 12.33
CA PHE A 375 -13.00 3.94 12.50
C PHE A 375 -14.47 4.20 12.11
N MET A 376 -15.33 3.18 12.15
CA MET A 376 -16.75 3.39 11.89
C MET A 376 -17.32 4.41 12.89
N PRO A 377 -18.13 5.36 12.40
CA PRO A 377 -18.75 6.35 13.27
C PRO A 377 -19.64 5.65 14.29
N LYS A 378 -19.62 6.14 15.52
CA LYS A 378 -20.60 5.77 16.54
C LYS A 378 -21.78 6.74 16.47
N TYR A 379 -22.97 6.22 16.69
CA TYR A 379 -24.17 7.04 16.78
C TYR A 379 -24.29 7.64 18.18
N ASP A 380 -24.19 8.98 18.28
CA ASP A 380 -24.40 9.70 19.53
C ASP A 380 -25.90 9.93 19.74
N MET A 381 -26.48 9.16 20.65
CA MET A 381 -27.89 9.26 21.00
C MET A 381 -28.18 10.57 21.73
N THR A 382 -29.30 11.22 21.37
CA THR A 382 -29.84 12.33 22.15
C THR A 382 -30.27 11.86 23.56
N PRO A 383 -30.37 12.75 24.56
CA PRO A 383 -30.87 12.39 25.88
C PRO A 383 -32.28 11.75 25.87
N GLU A 384 -33.15 12.19 24.97
CA GLU A 384 -34.49 11.62 24.80
C GLU A 384 -34.43 10.21 24.21
N GLU A 385 -33.59 9.96 23.23
CA GLU A 385 -33.38 8.63 22.65
C GLU A 385 -32.73 7.69 23.67
N GLN A 386 -31.78 8.16 24.44
CA GLN A 386 -31.15 7.39 25.49
C GLN A 386 -32.17 6.99 26.59
N ALA A 387 -33.06 7.92 26.97
CA ALA A 387 -34.12 7.64 27.92
C ALA A 387 -35.14 6.63 27.37
N LYS A 388 -35.44 6.67 26.06
CA LYS A 388 -36.42 5.79 25.42
C LYS A 388 -35.87 4.39 25.12
N TYR A 389 -34.65 4.29 24.60
CA TYR A 389 -34.10 3.06 24.03
C TYR A 389 -32.96 2.44 24.85
N GLY A 390 -32.28 3.23 25.68
CA GLY A 390 -31.15 2.81 26.51
C GLY A 390 -29.82 2.72 25.73
N THR A 391 -29.79 2.00 24.62
CA THR A 391 -28.60 1.83 23.76
C THR A 391 -28.95 2.01 22.31
N SER A 392 -27.93 2.38 21.47
CA SER A 392 -28.08 2.49 20.03
C SER A 392 -28.53 1.18 19.39
N HIS A 393 -28.03 0.05 19.87
CA HIS A 393 -28.45 -1.27 19.42
C HIS A 393 -29.93 -1.54 19.69
N ASN A 394 -30.43 -1.27 20.91
CA ASN A 394 -31.84 -1.40 21.22
C ASN A 394 -32.71 -0.46 20.40
N MET A 395 -32.23 0.76 20.15
CA MET A 395 -32.89 1.72 19.26
C MET A 395 -33.03 1.13 17.86
N PHE A 396 -31.97 0.56 17.33
CA PHE A 396 -31.96 -0.05 16.00
C PHE A 396 -33.01 -1.15 15.88
N ILE A 397 -33.03 -2.09 16.83
CA ILE A 397 -34.02 -3.18 16.86
C ILE A 397 -35.46 -2.64 16.93
N GLN A 398 -35.73 -1.69 17.82
CA GLN A 398 -37.10 -1.14 17.97
C GLN A 398 -37.53 -0.38 16.72
N LEU A 399 -36.64 0.38 16.07
CA LEU A 399 -36.95 1.08 14.82
C LEU A 399 -37.26 0.13 13.67
N LEU A 400 -36.59 -1.03 13.61
CA LEU A 400 -36.88 -2.07 12.62
C LEU A 400 -38.28 -2.66 12.84
N GLU A 401 -38.63 -2.98 14.08
CA GLU A 401 -39.98 -3.48 14.43
C GLU A 401 -41.06 -2.44 14.15
N GLU A 402 -40.83 -1.17 14.52
CA GLU A 402 -41.76 -0.08 14.21
C GLU A 402 -41.90 0.10 12.67
N GLY A 403 -40.79 -0.08 11.91
CA GLY A 403 -40.79 -0.06 10.46
C GLY A 403 -41.59 -1.22 9.85
N LEU A 404 -41.41 -2.43 10.36
CA LEU A 404 -42.14 -3.63 9.93
C LEU A 404 -43.64 -3.42 10.10
N GLN A 405 -44.06 -2.99 11.29
CA GLN A 405 -45.47 -2.73 11.58
C GLN A 405 -46.08 -1.62 10.72
N ARG A 406 -45.32 -0.63 10.38
CA ARG A 406 -45.79 0.54 9.60
C ARG A 406 -45.86 0.28 8.10
N LEU A 407 -44.90 -0.47 7.53
CA LEU A 407 -44.67 -0.57 6.08
C LEU A 407 -45.11 -1.87 5.46
N VAL A 408 -45.26 -2.93 6.27
CA VAL A 408 -45.53 -4.29 5.79
C VAL A 408 -46.93 -4.74 6.25
N PRO A 409 -47.78 -5.28 5.37
CA PRO A 409 -49.06 -5.86 5.75
C PRO A 409 -48.86 -7.04 6.74
N PRO A 410 -49.74 -7.17 7.77
CA PRO A 410 -49.60 -8.19 8.84
C PRO A 410 -49.46 -9.62 8.31
N GLU A 411 -50.16 -9.95 7.23
CA GLU A 411 -50.14 -11.28 6.61
C GLU A 411 -48.77 -11.64 5.96
N GLN A 412 -47.86 -10.68 5.80
CA GLN A 412 -46.53 -10.87 5.24
C GLN A 412 -45.43 -10.79 6.31
N HIS A 413 -45.76 -10.46 7.55
CA HIS A 413 -44.78 -10.24 8.61
C HIS A 413 -43.81 -11.41 8.78
N ASP A 414 -44.28 -12.67 8.73
CA ASP A 414 -43.40 -13.83 8.91
C ASP A 414 -42.33 -13.94 7.85
N LYS A 415 -42.68 -13.65 6.57
CA LYS A 415 -41.72 -13.63 5.46
C LYS A 415 -40.69 -12.54 5.62
N TYR A 416 -41.13 -11.32 5.94
CA TYR A 416 -40.26 -10.17 6.11
C TYR A 416 -39.38 -10.30 7.36
N ARG A 417 -39.87 -10.90 8.42
CA ARG A 417 -39.14 -11.12 9.67
C ARG A 417 -37.94 -12.03 9.44
N LYS A 418 -38.10 -13.13 8.69
CA LYS A 418 -36.98 -14.01 8.36
C LYS A 418 -35.86 -13.26 7.61
N GLN A 419 -36.22 -12.46 6.62
CA GLN A 419 -35.25 -11.66 5.88
C GLN A 419 -34.61 -10.57 6.78
N MET A 420 -35.42 -9.91 7.60
CA MET A 420 -34.94 -8.90 8.57
C MET A 420 -33.93 -9.50 9.56
N GLU A 421 -34.18 -10.70 10.09
CA GLU A 421 -33.28 -11.40 11.02
C GLU A 421 -31.95 -11.77 10.32
N TYR A 422 -32.01 -12.29 9.10
CA TYR A 422 -30.84 -12.60 8.30
C TYR A 422 -29.98 -11.35 8.02
N GLU A 423 -30.56 -10.28 7.52
CA GLU A 423 -29.83 -9.05 7.24
C GLU A 423 -29.31 -8.40 8.53
N ARG A 424 -30.09 -8.45 9.62
CA ARG A 424 -29.69 -7.95 10.94
C ARG A 424 -28.44 -8.65 11.44
N TYR A 425 -28.43 -9.99 11.38
CA TYR A 425 -27.26 -10.77 11.76
C TYR A 425 -25.99 -10.32 11.03
N ILE A 426 -26.05 -10.12 9.72
CA ILE A 426 -24.91 -9.67 8.92
C ILE A 426 -24.48 -8.24 9.29
N ILE A 427 -25.43 -7.33 9.48
CA ILE A 427 -25.14 -5.93 9.82
C ILE A 427 -24.57 -5.80 11.24
N GLU A 428 -25.09 -6.55 12.20
CA GLU A 428 -24.62 -6.59 13.58
C GLU A 428 -23.19 -7.18 13.64
N SER A 429 -22.97 -8.33 13.03
CA SER A 429 -21.66 -9.00 13.02
C SER A 429 -20.57 -8.21 12.26
N THR A 430 -20.95 -7.33 11.34
CA THR A 430 -20.03 -6.42 10.64
C THR A 430 -19.87 -5.06 11.33
N ASN A 431 -20.48 -4.88 12.52
CA ASN A 431 -20.43 -3.64 13.29
C ASN A 431 -20.92 -2.39 12.53
N ASN A 432 -21.97 -2.56 11.69
CA ASN A 432 -22.53 -1.48 10.86
C ASN A 432 -23.79 -0.82 11.47
N VAL A 433 -24.24 -1.21 12.65
CA VAL A 433 -25.46 -0.68 13.29
C VAL A 433 -25.41 0.83 13.43
N ASP A 434 -24.37 1.35 14.06
CA ASP A 434 -24.24 2.80 14.29
C ASP A 434 -24.14 3.58 12.96
N TYR A 435 -23.47 3.01 11.94
CA TYR A 435 -23.44 3.62 10.61
C TYR A 435 -24.86 3.77 10.02
N LEU A 436 -25.69 2.74 10.14
CA LEU A 436 -27.08 2.81 9.66
C LEU A 436 -27.91 3.80 10.47
N LEU A 437 -27.71 3.91 11.77
CA LEU A 437 -28.38 4.91 12.60
C LEU A 437 -28.00 6.35 12.24
N VAL A 438 -26.73 6.62 11.91
CA VAL A 438 -26.27 7.91 11.38
C VAL A 438 -27.00 8.24 10.06
N GLN A 439 -27.14 7.26 9.16
CA GLN A 439 -27.89 7.46 7.90
C GLN A 439 -29.39 7.66 8.17
N TYR A 440 -29.97 6.91 9.11
CA TYR A 440 -31.35 7.08 9.55
C TYR A 440 -31.61 8.51 10.04
N ASP A 441 -30.77 9.01 10.96
CA ASP A 441 -30.91 10.36 11.49
C ASP A 441 -30.75 11.43 10.40
N THR A 442 -29.76 11.29 9.54
CA THR A 442 -29.53 12.19 8.39
C THR A 442 -30.76 12.27 7.49
N CYS A 443 -31.34 11.14 7.11
CA CYS A 443 -32.54 11.09 6.28
C CYS A 443 -33.76 11.71 6.97
N ASN A 444 -33.94 11.44 8.25
CA ASN A 444 -35.05 11.99 9.04
C ASN A 444 -34.88 13.49 9.28
N TRP A 445 -33.66 13.95 9.56
CA TRP A 445 -33.38 15.37 9.67
C TRP A 445 -33.73 16.10 8.37
N ALA A 446 -33.31 15.58 7.21
CA ALA A 446 -33.64 16.15 5.92
C ALA A 446 -35.17 16.28 5.70
N ARG A 447 -35.90 15.20 6.01
CA ARG A 447 -37.39 15.20 5.88
C ARG A 447 -38.07 16.18 6.84
N ARG A 448 -37.59 16.29 8.09
CA ARG A 448 -38.12 17.27 9.07
C ARG A 448 -37.89 18.73 8.61
N ASN A 449 -36.83 18.94 7.82
CA ASN A 449 -36.48 20.26 7.27
C ASN A 449 -37.01 20.47 5.83
N ASN A 450 -37.96 19.63 5.36
CA ASN A 450 -38.56 19.69 4.02
C ASN A 450 -37.53 19.58 2.89
N ILE A 451 -36.41 18.88 3.13
CA ILE A 451 -35.41 18.58 2.11
C ILE A 451 -35.80 17.25 1.46
N LEU A 452 -35.89 17.23 0.13
CA LEU A 452 -36.23 16.03 -0.62
C LEU A 452 -35.12 15.00 -0.50
N VAL A 453 -35.49 13.75 -0.11
CA VAL A 453 -34.62 12.59 -0.07
C VAL A 453 -35.08 11.63 -1.16
N GLY A 454 -34.17 11.21 -2.03
CA GLY A 454 -34.45 10.25 -3.09
C GLY A 454 -34.82 8.86 -2.56
N CYS A 455 -35.41 8.03 -3.42
CA CYS A 455 -35.90 6.69 -3.04
C CYS A 455 -34.81 5.69 -2.65
N GLY A 456 -33.55 5.97 -2.95
CA GLY A 456 -32.40 5.14 -2.72
C GLY A 456 -31.35 5.28 -3.82
N ARG A 457 -30.15 4.74 -3.59
CA ARG A 457 -29.06 4.80 -4.56
C ARG A 457 -28.29 3.47 -4.56
N GLY A 458 -27.97 2.99 -5.77
CA GLY A 458 -27.11 1.81 -5.98
C GLY A 458 -27.68 0.56 -5.34
N SER A 459 -26.82 -0.26 -4.76
CA SER A 459 -27.15 -1.55 -4.12
C SER A 459 -27.93 -1.41 -2.82
N ALA A 460 -27.95 -0.23 -2.18
CA ALA A 460 -28.69 0.00 -0.94
C ALA A 460 -30.20 -0.29 -1.03
N ALA A 461 -30.77 -0.17 -2.24
CA ALA A 461 -32.16 -0.54 -2.49
C ALA A 461 -32.45 -2.04 -2.29
N GLY A 462 -31.42 -2.90 -2.26
CA GLY A 462 -31.56 -4.35 -2.00
C GLY A 462 -31.64 -4.72 -0.51
N CYS A 463 -31.46 -3.78 0.41
CA CYS A 463 -31.45 -4.04 1.83
C CYS A 463 -32.81 -3.73 2.46
N LEU A 464 -33.43 -4.73 3.08
CA LEU A 464 -34.72 -4.62 3.77
C LEU A 464 -34.61 -3.72 4.99
N LEU A 465 -33.52 -3.80 5.76
CA LEU A 465 -33.36 -2.97 6.96
C LEU A 465 -33.34 -1.49 6.62
N LEU A 466 -32.72 -1.08 5.51
CA LEU A 466 -32.74 0.30 5.06
C LEU A 466 -34.13 0.77 4.66
N TYR A 467 -34.96 -0.10 4.10
CA TYR A 467 -36.35 0.17 3.81
C TYR A 467 -37.17 0.33 5.10
N LEU A 468 -37.02 -0.58 6.06
CA LEU A 468 -37.75 -0.52 7.33
C LEU A 468 -37.37 0.73 8.16
N LEU A 469 -36.10 1.12 8.14
CA LEU A 469 -35.63 2.37 8.75
C LEU A 469 -36.06 3.63 7.96
N GLY A 470 -36.61 3.46 6.75
CA GLY A 470 -36.98 4.58 5.89
C GLY A 470 -35.78 5.32 5.29
N ILE A 471 -34.59 4.73 5.27
CA ILE A 471 -33.43 5.27 4.58
C ILE A 471 -33.65 5.17 3.07
N THR A 472 -34.12 4.00 2.60
CA THR A 472 -34.64 3.79 1.24
C THR A 472 -36.16 3.75 1.23
N LEU A 473 -36.76 4.01 0.07
CA LEU A 473 -38.23 4.02 -0.11
C LEU A 473 -38.70 2.92 -1.08
N ILE A 474 -37.81 2.01 -1.45
CA ILE A 474 -38.10 0.87 -2.32
C ILE A 474 -38.12 -0.38 -1.45
N ASP A 475 -39.23 -1.12 -1.52
CA ASP A 475 -39.36 -2.41 -0.85
C ASP A 475 -38.60 -3.50 -1.63
N PRO A 476 -37.47 -4.01 -1.11
CA PRO A 476 -36.68 -4.99 -1.83
C PRO A 476 -37.37 -6.33 -2.02
N MET A 477 -38.22 -6.71 -1.06
CA MET A 477 -38.95 -7.99 -1.10
C MET A 477 -40.02 -8.03 -2.20
N ARG A 478 -40.56 -6.86 -2.55
CA ARG A 478 -41.55 -6.72 -3.64
C ARG A 478 -40.95 -6.90 -5.01
N TYR A 479 -39.67 -6.55 -5.18
CA TYR A 479 -38.97 -6.53 -6.46
C TYR A 479 -37.89 -7.62 -6.54
N ASP A 480 -37.86 -8.55 -5.60
CA ASP A 480 -36.88 -9.65 -5.50
C ASP A 480 -35.42 -9.12 -5.63
N LEU A 481 -35.13 -8.01 -4.95
CA LEU A 481 -33.79 -7.43 -4.94
C LEU A 481 -32.89 -8.23 -3.95
N ILE A 482 -31.62 -8.35 -4.31
CA ILE A 482 -30.66 -9.21 -3.60
C ILE A 482 -29.87 -8.37 -2.60
N PHE A 483 -29.94 -8.74 -1.31
CA PHE A 483 -29.22 -8.09 -0.21
C PHE A 483 -27.71 -8.20 -0.36
N GLU A 484 -27.20 -9.32 -0.86
CA GLU A 484 -25.78 -9.59 -1.03
C GLU A 484 -25.09 -8.63 -2.03
N ARG A 485 -25.87 -7.94 -2.86
CA ARG A 485 -25.33 -6.83 -3.68
C ARG A 485 -25.02 -5.59 -2.85
N PHE A 486 -25.68 -5.43 -1.72
CA PHE A 486 -25.43 -4.32 -0.78
C PHE A 486 -24.27 -4.66 0.15
N LEU A 487 -24.35 -5.79 0.84
CA LEU A 487 -23.33 -6.24 1.77
C LEU A 487 -23.12 -7.76 1.62
N LEU A 488 -21.95 -8.14 1.10
CA LEU A 488 -21.53 -9.53 1.08
C LEU A 488 -20.91 -9.85 2.45
N PRO A 489 -21.37 -10.89 3.14
CA PRO A 489 -20.74 -11.39 4.37
C PRO A 489 -19.24 -11.56 4.20
N GLU A 490 -18.85 -12.05 3.07
CA GLU A 490 -17.48 -12.28 2.63
C GLU A 490 -16.64 -11.02 2.52
N ARG A 491 -17.17 -9.93 1.99
CA ARG A 491 -16.47 -8.63 1.94
C ARG A 491 -16.37 -7.96 3.31
N ALA A 492 -17.24 -8.35 4.21
CA ALA A 492 -17.27 -7.84 5.58
C ALA A 492 -16.32 -8.61 6.52
N GLY A 493 -15.55 -9.54 6.01
CA GLY A 493 -14.63 -10.36 6.82
C GLY A 493 -15.34 -11.48 7.59
N LEU A 494 -16.63 -11.71 7.30
CA LEU A 494 -17.40 -12.84 7.82
C LEU A 494 -17.14 -14.09 6.94
N TYR A 495 -15.88 -14.38 6.67
CA TYR A 495 -15.54 -15.71 6.21
C TYR A 495 -15.48 -16.64 7.40
N PRO A 496 -16.02 -17.85 7.29
CA PRO A 496 -15.44 -18.92 8.05
C PRO A 496 -13.95 -18.88 7.70
N ALA A 497 -13.10 -18.78 8.71
CA ALA A 497 -11.66 -18.72 8.51
C ALA A 497 -11.32 -19.81 7.49
N LYS A 498 -10.75 -19.45 6.34
CA LYS A 498 -10.06 -20.42 5.51
C LYS A 498 -8.93 -20.91 6.37
N THR A 499 -9.14 -22.02 7.04
CA THR A 499 -8.08 -22.75 7.68
C THR A 499 -7.19 -23.18 6.51
N THR A 500 -6.15 -22.42 6.24
CA THR A 500 -5.09 -22.87 5.36
C THR A 500 -4.40 -23.95 6.16
N ILE A 501 -4.73 -25.21 5.89
CA ILE A 501 -3.95 -26.34 6.37
C ILE A 501 -2.62 -26.23 5.64
N ILE A 502 -1.65 -25.60 6.31
CA ILE A 502 -0.26 -25.65 5.90
C ILE A 502 0.26 -26.96 6.45
N GLY A 503 0.43 -27.96 5.61
CA GLY A 503 1.20 -29.13 5.98
C GLY A 503 0.71 -30.42 5.35
N GLU A 504 1.61 -30.98 4.63
CA GLU A 504 1.98 -32.38 4.41
C GLU A 504 0.86 -33.43 4.44
N ASP A 505 0.75 -34.12 3.29
CA ASP A 505 0.05 -35.38 3.04
C ASP A 505 -1.45 -35.47 3.39
N LEU A 506 -2.26 -34.98 2.46
CA LEU A 506 -3.71 -35.12 2.47
C LEU A 506 -4.21 -36.57 2.24
N GLU A 507 -3.34 -37.52 1.91
CA GLU A 507 -3.74 -38.88 1.57
C GLU A 507 -3.93 -39.85 2.76
N SER A 508 -3.60 -39.44 4.00
CA SER A 508 -3.64 -40.34 5.16
C SER A 508 -4.55 -39.91 6.32
N LYS A 509 -5.31 -38.78 6.19
CA LYS A 509 -6.14 -38.26 7.28
C LYS A 509 -7.61 -38.63 7.14
N GLU A 510 -8.21 -39.07 8.23
CA GLU A 510 -9.66 -39.27 8.31
C GLU A 510 -10.36 -37.93 8.57
N TYR A 511 -11.33 -37.58 7.71
CA TYR A 511 -12.12 -36.36 7.83
C TYR A 511 -13.56 -36.69 8.21
N ILE A 512 -14.20 -35.78 8.96
CA ILE A 512 -15.66 -35.74 9.10
C ILE A 512 -16.21 -34.63 8.20
N GLU A 513 -17.37 -34.86 7.62
CA GLU A 513 -18.12 -33.85 6.88
C GLU A 513 -19.18 -33.27 7.81
N VAL A 514 -19.19 -31.97 7.95
CA VAL A 514 -20.08 -31.24 8.84
C VAL A 514 -20.90 -30.25 8.02
N GLU A 515 -22.23 -30.38 8.06
CA GLU A 515 -23.12 -29.38 7.49
C GLU A 515 -23.46 -28.31 8.52
N LEU A 516 -23.18 -27.06 8.20
CA LEU A 516 -23.46 -25.90 9.03
C LEU A 516 -24.90 -25.39 8.80
N ASP A 517 -25.43 -24.64 9.74
CA ASP A 517 -26.76 -24.01 9.70
C ASP A 517 -27.00 -23.12 8.48
N CYS A 518 -25.92 -22.61 7.88
CA CYS A 518 -25.93 -21.89 6.61
C CYS A 518 -26.03 -22.78 5.36
N GLY A 519 -26.15 -24.12 5.52
CA GLY A 519 -26.21 -25.08 4.44
C GLY A 519 -24.87 -25.38 3.76
N LYS A 520 -23.76 -25.00 4.37
CA LYS A 520 -22.41 -25.25 3.85
C LYS A 520 -21.82 -26.50 4.47
N VAL A 521 -21.34 -27.42 3.65
CA VAL A 521 -20.61 -28.61 4.11
C VAL A 521 -19.12 -28.28 4.18
N ILE A 522 -18.51 -28.55 5.32
CA ILE A 522 -17.07 -28.42 5.56
C ILE A 522 -16.48 -29.78 5.92
N LYS A 523 -15.20 -29.99 5.54
CA LYS A 523 -14.42 -31.17 5.95
C LYS A 523 -13.47 -30.78 7.04
N ILE A 524 -13.52 -31.48 8.16
CA ILE A 524 -12.69 -31.23 9.33
C ILE A 524 -11.88 -32.49 9.63
N ASP A 525 -10.59 -32.34 9.89
CA ASP A 525 -9.73 -33.43 10.33
C ASP A 525 -10.24 -33.97 11.68
N LYS A 526 -10.42 -35.27 11.83
CA LYS A 526 -10.92 -35.89 13.06
C LYS A 526 -10.14 -35.51 14.32
N ASP A 527 -8.82 -35.32 14.15
CA ASP A 527 -7.92 -34.97 15.25
C ASP A 527 -7.83 -33.46 15.50
N ALA A 528 -8.58 -32.65 14.74
CA ALA A 528 -8.61 -31.21 14.95
C ALA A 528 -9.30 -30.86 16.29
N GLN A 529 -8.72 -29.94 17.05
CA GLN A 529 -9.35 -29.40 18.26
C GLN A 529 -10.22 -28.20 17.89
N LEU A 530 -11.45 -28.22 18.36
CA LEU A 530 -12.45 -27.19 18.11
C LEU A 530 -12.93 -26.62 19.44
N ILE A 531 -13.24 -25.33 19.42
CA ILE A 531 -13.92 -24.69 20.54
C ILE A 531 -15.42 -24.73 20.22
N ILE A 532 -16.19 -25.37 21.03
CA ILE A 532 -17.65 -25.48 20.86
C ILE A 532 -18.40 -24.97 22.06
N LYS A 533 -19.69 -24.67 21.85
CA LYS A 533 -20.68 -24.46 22.91
C LYS A 533 -21.89 -25.32 22.64
N ARG A 534 -22.30 -26.16 23.62
CA ARG A 534 -23.52 -26.98 23.52
C ARG A 534 -24.69 -26.26 24.13
N GLU A 535 -25.89 -26.56 23.63
CA GLU A 535 -27.13 -26.03 24.17
C GLU A 535 -27.27 -26.39 25.67
N GLY A 536 -27.42 -25.36 26.52
CA GLY A 536 -27.51 -25.49 27.96
C GLY A 536 -26.18 -25.42 28.74
N GLU A 537 -25.04 -25.31 28.07
CA GLU A 537 -23.75 -25.06 28.72
C GLU A 537 -23.50 -23.54 28.84
N GLU A 538 -22.97 -23.10 30.01
CA GLU A 538 -22.66 -21.66 30.22
C GLU A 538 -21.33 -21.26 29.56
N GLU A 539 -20.33 -22.15 29.54
CA GLU A 539 -18.99 -21.87 29.07
C GLU A 539 -18.63 -22.75 27.85
N PRO A 540 -17.89 -22.19 26.86
CA PRO A 540 -17.34 -22.95 25.74
C PRO A 540 -16.30 -23.98 26.23
N ARG A 541 -16.18 -25.10 25.52
CA ARG A 541 -15.17 -26.12 25.76
C ARG A 541 -14.41 -26.53 24.52
N ILE A 542 -13.23 -27.11 24.68
CA ILE A 542 -12.43 -27.65 23.60
C ILE A 542 -12.73 -29.15 23.50
N ILE A 543 -13.06 -29.61 22.28
CA ILE A 543 -13.26 -31.04 21.95
C ILE A 543 -12.45 -31.39 20.68
N TYR A 544 -12.28 -32.66 20.41
CA TYR A 544 -11.84 -33.14 19.12
C TYR A 544 -12.99 -33.17 18.11
N ALA A 545 -12.70 -33.04 16.82
CA ALA A 545 -13.74 -32.96 15.80
C ALA A 545 -14.58 -34.21 15.69
N ASP A 546 -14.08 -35.40 16.05
CA ASP A 546 -14.83 -36.66 16.12
C ASP A 546 -15.80 -36.74 17.30
N GLU A 547 -15.76 -35.80 18.24
CA GLU A 547 -16.70 -35.65 19.37
C GLU A 547 -17.83 -34.65 19.10
N LEU A 548 -17.90 -34.09 17.86
CA LEU A 548 -18.97 -33.17 17.48
C LEU A 548 -20.35 -33.85 17.48
N GLU A 549 -21.36 -33.13 17.88
CA GLU A 549 -22.76 -33.55 17.82
C GLU A 549 -23.60 -32.51 17.07
N ALA A 550 -24.71 -32.94 16.49
CA ALA A 550 -25.67 -32.05 15.88
C ALA A 550 -26.17 -31.02 16.91
N ASN A 551 -26.30 -29.77 16.52
CA ASN A 551 -26.59 -28.57 17.32
C ASN A 551 -25.45 -28.08 18.23
N ASP A 552 -24.22 -28.58 18.06
CA ASP A 552 -23.05 -27.91 18.64
C ASP A 552 -22.77 -26.59 17.89
N ASP A 553 -22.51 -25.53 18.63
CA ASP A 553 -22.07 -24.26 18.10
C ASP A 553 -20.54 -24.23 18.04
N ILE A 554 -19.97 -24.21 16.84
CA ILE A 554 -18.52 -24.06 16.68
C ILE A 554 -18.14 -22.57 16.81
N LEU A 555 -17.24 -22.28 17.75
CA LEU A 555 -16.72 -20.94 18.00
C LEU A 555 -15.36 -20.78 17.30
N PHE A 556 -15.27 -19.79 16.43
CA PHE A 556 -14.00 -19.42 15.79
C PHE A 556 -13.31 -18.32 16.62
N ASP A 557 -12.01 -18.13 16.40
CA ASP A 557 -11.10 -17.28 17.19
C ASP A 557 -11.53 -15.79 17.34
N ASN A 558 -12.53 -15.36 16.58
CA ASN A 558 -13.29 -14.15 16.83
C ASN A 558 -14.51 -14.53 17.68
N LYS A 559 -14.50 -14.19 18.95
CA LYS A 559 -15.47 -14.54 20.00
C LYS A 559 -16.97 -14.32 19.68
N ASP A 560 -17.29 -13.86 18.48
CA ASP A 560 -18.61 -13.48 18.01
C ASP A 560 -19.10 -14.27 16.78
N LEU A 561 -18.32 -15.22 16.24
CA LEU A 561 -18.73 -16.08 15.12
C LEU A 561 -19.12 -17.47 15.64
N ILE A 562 -20.41 -17.75 15.62
CA ILE A 562 -21.01 -19.00 16.05
C ILE A 562 -21.69 -19.65 14.84
N PHE A 563 -21.35 -20.88 14.52
CA PHE A 563 -22.07 -21.69 13.54
C PHE A 563 -22.63 -22.92 14.22
N THR A 564 -23.91 -23.15 14.04
CA THR A 564 -24.59 -24.33 14.58
C THR A 564 -24.48 -25.48 13.57
N ILE A 565 -24.19 -26.66 14.07
CA ILE A 565 -24.09 -27.87 13.26
C ILE A 565 -25.48 -28.45 13.04
N ASN A 566 -25.87 -28.61 11.76
CA ASN A 566 -27.14 -29.25 11.40
C ASN A 566 -27.01 -30.78 11.27
N GLU A 567 -25.96 -31.26 10.59
CA GLU A 567 -25.67 -32.70 10.38
C GLU A 567 -24.14 -32.94 10.36
N ILE A 568 -23.75 -34.14 10.83
CA ILE A 568 -22.36 -34.61 10.89
C ILE A 568 -22.19 -35.83 10.00
#